data_8b2e1f7ea1399838925246ed0695f0c4
#
_entry.id   8b2e1f7ea1399838925246ed0695f0c4
#
_cell.length_a   1.000
_cell.length_b   1.000
_cell.length_c   1.000
_cell.angle_alpha   90.00
_cell.angle_beta   90.00
_cell.angle_gamma   90.00
#
_symmetry.space_group_name_H-M   'P 1'
#
loop_
_entity.id
_entity.type
_entity.pdbx_description
1 polymer ?
#
loop_
_entity_poly.entity_id
_entity_poly.type
_entity_poly.pdbx_seq_one_letter_code
_entity_poly.pdbx_strand_id
1 'polypeptide(L)'
;MSGLLQEIITNENLVWDKSLGNKPEKFVVRLTSKTIDEIKRNRKELENINESSFPELKNEINELKTKKILLGVGLLIIDGKSFLDFSKDEIKKIYEIICNMLGTLYVQNIKSEKIIEIKDRGKSMTSGGRYHQTKEGGSYHTDSPHWTNVPDLVGMLCINQAKKGGTSKFVSAYTIHNQLLKEQKDGLKALYEKFYFDKRGEFKNNESKTVSEPIFVFKDNKLSFRFIIDYIVAGHEIQNAPLSKLQETGLQSLTKISENKNNVLSYDLKASDMAFFDNHRVLHGRTKFEDYEDENKKRLFLRTWIKLE
;
A
#
# COMPACT_ATOMS: atom_id res chain seq x y z
N MET A 1 2.23 21.15 -16.75
CA MET A 1 2.28 21.88 -15.46
C MET A 1 1.40 21.13 -14.48
N SER A 2 1.88 20.88 -13.27
CA SER A 2 1.03 20.33 -12.19
C SER A 2 0.10 21.45 -11.73
N GLY A 3 -1.22 21.22 -11.77
CA GLY A 3 -2.24 22.15 -11.33
C GLY A 3 -3.02 21.66 -10.11
N LEU A 4 -3.77 22.53 -9.48
CA LEU A 4 -4.76 22.14 -8.46
C LEU A 4 -5.97 21.53 -9.17
N LEU A 5 -6.35 20.32 -8.81
CA LEU A 5 -7.60 19.72 -9.26
C LEU A 5 -8.78 20.43 -8.54
N GLN A 6 -9.60 21.13 -9.29
CA GLN A 6 -10.72 21.92 -8.74
C GLN A 6 -12.10 21.29 -8.99
N GLU A 7 -12.13 20.17 -9.71
CA GLU A 7 -13.37 19.48 -10.06
C GLU A 7 -13.59 18.27 -9.16
N ILE A 8 -14.85 18.02 -8.86
CA ILE A 8 -15.26 16.81 -8.14
C ILE A 8 -15.14 15.62 -9.10
N ILE A 9 -14.34 14.65 -8.71
CA ILE A 9 -14.21 13.39 -9.43
C ILE A 9 -15.46 12.54 -9.16
N THR A 10 -16.06 12.01 -10.22
CA THR A 10 -17.29 11.18 -10.12
C THR A 10 -17.07 9.73 -10.55
N ASN A 11 -15.88 9.38 -11.03
CA ASN A 11 -15.55 8.00 -11.44
C ASN A 11 -15.54 7.07 -10.23
N GLU A 12 -16.48 6.12 -10.18
CA GLU A 12 -16.65 5.15 -9.09
C GLU A 12 -15.45 4.21 -8.88
N ASN A 13 -14.58 4.07 -9.87
CA ASN A 13 -13.35 3.31 -9.72
C ASN A 13 -12.25 4.12 -9.01
N LEU A 14 -12.38 5.43 -8.96
CA LEU A 14 -11.46 6.32 -8.28
C LEU A 14 -12.00 6.76 -6.92
N VAL A 15 -13.29 7.10 -6.87
CA VAL A 15 -13.98 7.61 -5.66
C VAL A 15 -14.83 6.48 -5.07
N TRP A 16 -14.34 5.89 -4.03
CA TRP A 16 -15.02 4.81 -3.31
C TRP A 16 -14.87 4.96 -1.78
N ASP A 17 -15.75 4.33 -1.05
CA ASP A 17 -15.84 4.34 0.40
C ASP A 17 -16.07 2.92 0.96
N LYS A 18 -16.54 2.81 2.22
CA LYS A 18 -16.83 1.52 2.86
C LYS A 18 -17.80 0.64 2.06
N SER A 19 -18.68 1.23 1.24
CA SER A 19 -19.67 0.49 0.45
C SER A 19 -19.04 -0.39 -0.63
N LEU A 20 -17.76 -0.13 -0.99
CA LEU A 20 -16.97 -1.02 -1.85
C LEU A 20 -16.89 -2.44 -1.27
N GLY A 21 -16.93 -2.59 0.06
CA GLY A 21 -16.99 -3.90 0.73
C GLY A 21 -18.20 -4.75 0.35
N ASN A 22 -19.29 -4.15 -0.13
CA ASN A 22 -20.48 -4.85 -0.63
C ASN A 22 -20.34 -5.27 -2.10
N LYS A 23 -19.23 -4.93 -2.76
CA LYS A 23 -18.93 -5.24 -4.17
C LYS A 23 -17.55 -5.90 -4.29
N PRO A 24 -17.34 -7.06 -3.59
CA PRO A 24 -16.01 -7.70 -3.53
C PRO A 24 -15.50 -8.09 -4.92
N GLU A 25 -16.35 -8.37 -5.89
CA GLU A 25 -16.00 -8.66 -7.26
C GLU A 25 -15.21 -7.54 -7.94
N LYS A 26 -15.28 -6.30 -7.43
CA LYS A 26 -14.48 -5.17 -7.95
C LYS A 26 -12.99 -5.30 -7.61
N PHE A 27 -12.63 -6.01 -6.52
CA PHE A 27 -11.23 -6.08 -6.06
C PHE A 27 -10.78 -7.46 -5.57
N VAL A 28 -11.67 -8.41 -5.29
CA VAL A 28 -11.32 -9.78 -4.92
C VAL A 28 -11.51 -10.71 -6.11
N VAL A 29 -10.53 -11.59 -6.34
CA VAL A 29 -10.58 -12.58 -7.42
C VAL A 29 -10.05 -13.93 -6.94
N ARG A 30 -10.45 -14.99 -7.62
CA ARG A 30 -9.77 -16.28 -7.60
C ARG A 30 -9.09 -16.47 -8.94
N LEU A 31 -7.91 -17.04 -8.93
CA LEU A 31 -7.27 -17.44 -10.17
C LEU A 31 -8.09 -18.53 -10.84
N THR A 32 -8.09 -18.52 -12.16
CA THR A 32 -8.83 -19.51 -12.97
C THR A 32 -8.26 -20.90 -12.76
N SER A 33 -9.09 -21.94 -12.95
CA SER A 33 -8.65 -23.34 -12.89
C SER A 33 -7.52 -23.61 -13.88
N LYS A 34 -7.57 -22.99 -15.07
CA LYS A 34 -6.53 -23.11 -16.10
C LYS A 34 -5.16 -22.65 -15.59
N THR A 35 -5.11 -21.50 -14.91
CA THR A 35 -3.89 -20.95 -14.30
C THR A 35 -3.40 -21.84 -13.15
N ILE A 36 -4.30 -22.29 -12.29
CA ILE A 36 -3.94 -23.18 -11.18
C ILE A 36 -3.38 -24.51 -11.68
N ASP A 37 -3.98 -25.09 -12.73
CA ASP A 37 -3.51 -26.34 -13.35
C ASP A 37 -2.13 -26.14 -14.03
N GLU A 38 -1.87 -24.96 -14.62
CA GLU A 38 -0.54 -24.62 -15.12
C GLU A 38 0.50 -24.59 -14.00
N ILE A 39 0.20 -23.90 -12.88
CA ILE A 39 1.14 -23.83 -11.73
C ILE A 39 1.40 -25.24 -11.18
N LYS A 40 0.38 -26.08 -11.07
CA LYS A 40 0.52 -27.47 -10.59
C LYS A 40 1.41 -28.30 -11.51
N ARG A 41 1.24 -28.21 -12.84
CA ARG A 41 2.06 -28.93 -13.82
C ARG A 41 3.52 -28.52 -13.78
N ASN A 42 3.76 -27.21 -13.59
CA ASN A 42 5.09 -26.61 -13.61
C ASN A 42 5.65 -26.38 -12.19
N ARG A 43 5.18 -27.15 -11.20
CA ARG A 43 5.52 -26.97 -9.77
C ARG A 43 7.02 -26.94 -9.51
N LYS A 44 7.81 -27.72 -10.24
CA LYS A 44 9.27 -27.73 -10.13
C LYS A 44 9.92 -26.41 -10.56
N GLU A 45 9.29 -25.68 -11.48
CA GLU A 45 9.79 -24.39 -11.97
C GLU A 45 9.58 -23.24 -10.98
N LEU A 46 8.79 -23.46 -9.91
CA LEU A 46 8.66 -22.49 -8.82
C LEU A 46 10.02 -22.24 -8.12
N GLU A 47 10.91 -23.24 -8.10
CA GLU A 47 12.25 -23.10 -7.51
C GLU A 47 13.11 -22.05 -8.22
N ASN A 48 12.94 -21.93 -9.53
CA ASN A 48 13.74 -21.05 -10.39
C ASN A 48 13.16 -19.63 -10.48
N ILE A 49 11.94 -19.40 -9.94
CA ILE A 49 11.20 -18.13 -10.01
C ILE A 49 11.18 -17.58 -11.44
N ASN A 50 10.96 -18.48 -12.41
CA ASN A 50 10.99 -18.16 -13.81
C ASN A 50 9.58 -17.88 -14.34
N GLU A 51 9.27 -16.61 -14.62
CA GLU A 51 7.96 -16.17 -15.13
C GLU A 51 7.59 -16.79 -16.48
N SER A 52 8.57 -17.09 -17.32
CA SER A 52 8.33 -17.64 -18.67
C SER A 52 7.76 -19.06 -18.64
N SER A 53 7.88 -19.76 -17.50
CA SER A 53 7.29 -21.08 -17.28
C SER A 53 5.79 -21.05 -16.98
N PHE A 54 5.19 -19.83 -16.80
CA PHE A 54 3.81 -19.65 -16.38
C PHE A 54 3.06 -18.64 -17.28
N PRO A 55 2.91 -18.91 -18.60
CA PRO A 55 2.28 -17.98 -19.54
C PRO A 55 0.80 -17.71 -19.24
N GLU A 56 0.02 -18.69 -18.75
CA GLU A 56 -1.38 -18.48 -18.39
C GLU A 56 -1.50 -17.57 -17.15
N LEU A 57 -0.67 -17.81 -16.13
CA LEU A 57 -0.60 -16.95 -14.96
C LEU A 57 -0.21 -15.53 -15.38
N LYS A 58 0.79 -15.36 -16.26
CA LYS A 58 1.23 -14.06 -16.74
C LYS A 58 0.11 -13.30 -17.47
N ASN A 59 -0.63 -13.97 -18.33
CA ASN A 59 -1.76 -13.38 -19.01
C ASN A 59 -2.85 -12.94 -18.04
N GLU A 60 -3.23 -13.80 -17.09
CA GLU A 60 -4.26 -13.51 -16.11
C GLU A 60 -3.83 -12.34 -15.18
N ILE A 61 -2.58 -12.33 -14.69
CA ILE A 61 -2.07 -11.24 -13.84
C ILE A 61 -2.02 -9.91 -14.60
N ASN A 62 -1.65 -9.88 -15.88
CA ASN A 62 -1.66 -8.67 -16.70
C ASN A 62 -3.09 -8.13 -16.90
N GLU A 63 -4.05 -9.02 -17.12
CA GLU A 63 -5.46 -8.65 -17.22
C GLU A 63 -5.97 -8.07 -15.88
N LEU A 64 -5.67 -8.74 -14.76
CA LEU A 64 -6.07 -8.32 -13.42
C LEU A 64 -5.40 -6.99 -13.04
N LYS A 65 -4.09 -6.81 -13.33
CA LYS A 65 -3.38 -5.53 -13.18
C LYS A 65 -4.15 -4.41 -13.86
N THR A 66 -4.49 -4.61 -15.14
CA THR A 66 -5.20 -3.60 -15.92
C THR A 66 -6.60 -3.33 -15.37
N LYS A 67 -7.41 -4.37 -15.17
CA LYS A 67 -8.82 -4.22 -14.80
C LYS A 67 -9.06 -3.79 -13.36
N LYS A 68 -8.25 -4.26 -12.40
CA LYS A 68 -8.47 -4.03 -10.96
C LYS A 68 -7.60 -2.90 -10.40
N ILE A 69 -6.35 -2.80 -10.86
CA ILE A 69 -5.43 -1.80 -10.33
C ILE A 69 -5.44 -0.54 -11.21
N LEU A 70 -5.09 -0.63 -12.50
CA LEU A 70 -4.89 0.57 -13.32
C LEU A 70 -6.20 1.29 -13.67
N LEU A 71 -7.20 0.57 -14.14
CA LEU A 71 -8.51 1.09 -14.56
C LEU A 71 -9.61 0.87 -13.51
N GLY A 72 -9.38 -0.02 -12.55
CA GLY A 72 -10.30 -0.36 -11.47
C GLY A 72 -10.08 0.50 -10.23
N VAL A 73 -10.48 -0.06 -9.09
CA VAL A 73 -10.49 0.63 -7.77
C VAL A 73 -9.09 0.83 -7.17
N GLY A 74 -8.02 0.41 -7.86
CA GLY A 74 -6.66 0.53 -7.38
C GLY A 74 -6.26 -0.55 -6.37
N LEU A 75 -7.07 -1.58 -6.21
CA LEU A 75 -6.87 -2.70 -5.28
C LEU A 75 -7.19 -4.02 -5.98
N LEU A 76 -6.32 -5.00 -5.81
CA LEU A 76 -6.49 -6.38 -6.23
C LEU A 76 -6.18 -7.29 -5.04
N ILE A 77 -7.10 -8.17 -4.67
CA ILE A 77 -6.87 -9.23 -3.70
C ILE A 77 -7.07 -10.57 -4.42
N ILE A 78 -6.03 -11.39 -4.47
CA ILE A 78 -6.12 -12.77 -4.94
C ILE A 78 -6.46 -13.62 -3.71
N ASP A 79 -7.65 -14.23 -3.73
CA ASP A 79 -8.17 -15.09 -2.65
C ASP A 79 -7.27 -16.32 -2.46
N GLY A 80 -6.77 -16.52 -1.24
CA GLY A 80 -5.90 -17.63 -0.85
C GLY A 80 -6.47 -19.02 -1.13
N LYS A 81 -7.78 -19.12 -1.33
CA LYS A 81 -8.42 -20.36 -1.79
C LYS A 81 -7.95 -20.83 -3.17
N SER A 82 -7.32 -19.96 -3.94
CA SER A 82 -6.62 -20.34 -5.17
C SER A 82 -5.43 -21.27 -4.91
N PHE A 83 -4.90 -21.29 -3.67
CA PHE A 83 -3.64 -21.93 -3.34
C PHE A 83 -3.74 -23.07 -2.32
N LEU A 84 -4.94 -23.68 -2.15
CA LEU A 84 -5.19 -24.74 -1.15
C LEU A 84 -4.28 -25.97 -1.32
N ASP A 85 -3.85 -26.27 -2.55
CA ASP A 85 -3.02 -27.43 -2.87
C ASP A 85 -1.50 -27.15 -2.79
N PHE A 86 -1.12 -25.95 -2.34
CA PHE A 86 0.28 -25.52 -2.29
C PHE A 86 0.75 -25.36 -0.84
N SER A 87 2.01 -25.70 -0.59
CA SER A 87 2.68 -25.44 0.69
C SER A 87 2.92 -23.93 0.87
N LYS A 88 3.16 -23.50 2.11
CA LYS A 88 3.51 -22.09 2.39
C LYS A 88 4.73 -21.61 1.61
N ASP A 89 5.73 -22.47 1.40
CA ASP A 89 6.94 -22.09 0.67
C ASP A 89 6.68 -21.95 -0.83
N GLU A 90 5.85 -22.83 -1.41
CA GLU A 90 5.39 -22.66 -2.79
C GLU A 90 4.56 -21.40 -2.96
N ILE A 91 3.68 -21.07 -2.02
CA ILE A 91 2.88 -19.83 -2.05
C ILE A 91 3.77 -18.59 -2.02
N LYS A 92 4.85 -18.59 -1.24
CA LYS A 92 5.84 -17.50 -1.25
C LYS A 92 6.51 -17.32 -2.62
N LYS A 93 6.86 -18.43 -3.28
CA LYS A 93 7.45 -18.43 -4.63
C LYS A 93 6.45 -17.96 -5.67
N ILE A 94 5.20 -18.44 -5.62
CA ILE A 94 4.12 -17.96 -6.48
C ILE A 94 3.91 -16.45 -6.29
N TYR A 95 3.92 -15.97 -5.05
CA TYR A 95 3.82 -14.55 -4.75
C TYR A 95 4.97 -13.74 -5.40
N GLU A 96 6.20 -14.21 -5.29
CA GLU A 96 7.36 -13.55 -5.90
C GLU A 96 7.26 -13.53 -7.43
N ILE A 97 6.84 -14.63 -8.06
CA ILE A 97 6.58 -14.72 -9.50
C ILE A 97 5.51 -13.71 -9.91
N ILE A 98 4.39 -13.65 -9.19
CA ILE A 98 3.32 -12.67 -9.47
C ILE A 98 3.83 -11.24 -9.30
N CYS A 99 4.64 -10.95 -8.27
CA CYS A 99 5.22 -9.63 -8.08
C CYS A 99 6.10 -9.22 -9.26
N ASN A 100 6.95 -10.13 -9.77
CA ASN A 100 7.78 -9.87 -10.95
C ASN A 100 6.93 -9.66 -12.22
N MET A 101 5.81 -10.39 -12.39
CA MET A 101 4.88 -10.18 -13.51
C MET A 101 4.16 -8.82 -13.44
N LEU A 102 3.99 -8.25 -12.24
CA LEU A 102 3.38 -6.94 -12.06
C LEU A 102 4.34 -5.80 -12.41
N GLY A 103 5.66 -5.98 -12.22
CA GLY A 103 6.68 -5.00 -12.53
C GLY A 103 8.02 -5.26 -11.81
N THR A 104 8.91 -4.26 -11.85
CA THR A 104 10.25 -4.38 -11.24
C THR A 104 10.20 -4.19 -9.73
N LEU A 105 10.77 -5.13 -8.97
CA LEU A 105 10.81 -5.08 -7.51
C LEU A 105 11.89 -4.10 -7.00
N TYR A 106 11.47 -3.19 -6.11
CA TYR A 106 12.40 -2.31 -5.40
C TYR A 106 13.14 -3.04 -4.27
N VAL A 107 14.39 -2.65 -4.06
CA VAL A 107 15.12 -2.94 -2.82
C VAL A 107 14.52 -2.08 -1.70
N GLN A 108 14.15 -2.70 -0.57
CA GLN A 108 13.44 -2.03 0.52
C GLN A 108 14.32 -1.65 1.71
N ASN A 109 15.58 -2.13 1.77
CA ASN A 109 16.48 -1.85 2.87
C ASN A 109 17.96 -2.01 2.48
N ILE A 110 18.85 -1.69 3.43
CA ILE A 110 20.31 -1.78 3.26
C ILE A 110 20.84 -3.21 3.02
N LYS A 111 20.02 -4.25 3.29
CA LYS A 111 20.36 -5.64 3.03
C LYS A 111 20.01 -6.08 1.61
N SER A 112 19.58 -5.16 0.77
CA SER A 112 19.13 -5.42 -0.60
C SER A 112 17.91 -6.36 -0.69
N GLU A 113 17.11 -6.46 0.38
CA GLU A 113 15.91 -7.29 0.40
C GLU A 113 14.80 -6.62 -0.42
N LYS A 114 14.21 -7.38 -1.35
CA LYS A 114 13.08 -6.97 -2.18
C LYS A 114 11.74 -7.42 -1.59
N ILE A 115 11.76 -8.46 -0.73
CA ILE A 115 10.62 -8.97 0.01
C ILE A 115 10.98 -8.91 1.49
N ILE A 116 10.18 -8.23 2.29
CA ILE A 116 10.43 -8.08 3.72
C ILE A 116 9.27 -8.65 4.56
N GLU A 117 9.63 -9.18 5.74
CA GLU A 117 8.66 -9.64 6.72
C GLU A 117 8.06 -8.47 7.50
N ILE A 118 6.73 -8.49 7.62
CA ILE A 118 5.96 -7.60 8.49
C ILE A 118 5.41 -8.41 9.64
N LYS A 119 6.03 -8.25 10.81
CA LYS A 119 5.65 -8.92 12.05
C LYS A 119 5.96 -8.04 13.25
N ASP A 120 5.33 -8.32 14.38
CA ASP A 120 5.71 -7.69 15.64
C ASP A 120 7.13 -8.11 16.04
N ARG A 121 7.99 -7.13 16.25
CA ARG A 121 9.38 -7.30 16.74
C ARG A 121 9.55 -6.74 18.16
N GLY A 122 8.43 -6.51 18.88
CA GLY A 122 8.42 -5.92 20.22
C GLY A 122 8.83 -4.45 20.25
N LYS A 123 8.81 -3.76 19.09
CA LYS A 123 9.09 -2.32 19.03
C LYS A 123 7.81 -1.52 19.20
N SER A 124 7.94 -0.27 19.68
CA SER A 124 6.87 0.71 19.76
C SER A 124 7.15 1.87 18.80
N MET A 125 6.10 2.52 18.31
CA MET A 125 6.24 3.72 17.49
C MET A 125 6.92 4.85 18.26
N THR A 126 6.64 4.97 19.57
CA THR A 126 7.24 5.97 20.46
C THR A 126 8.73 5.74 20.73
N SER A 127 9.23 4.52 20.55
CA SER A 127 10.65 4.14 20.70
C SER A 127 11.41 4.06 19.36
N GLY A 128 10.91 4.72 18.29
CA GLY A 128 11.55 4.75 16.97
C GLY A 128 11.32 3.50 16.12
N GLY A 129 10.38 2.64 16.50
CA GLY A 129 9.93 1.52 15.68
C GLY A 129 9.23 2.00 14.41
N ARG A 130 9.30 1.20 13.34
CA ARG A 130 8.50 1.41 12.12
C ARG A 130 7.21 0.58 12.20
N TYR A 131 6.13 1.01 11.54
CA TYR A 131 4.83 0.32 11.54
C TYR A 131 4.91 -1.19 11.30
N HIS A 132 5.77 -1.63 10.39
CA HIS A 132 5.95 -3.04 10.06
C HIS A 132 6.63 -3.87 11.16
N GLN A 133 7.10 -3.24 12.24
CA GLN A 133 7.82 -3.86 13.37
C GLN A 133 7.02 -3.84 14.68
N THR A 134 5.77 -3.36 14.64
CA THR A 134 4.95 -3.17 15.84
C THR A 134 3.64 -3.93 15.72
N LYS A 135 2.97 -4.18 16.85
CA LYS A 135 1.57 -4.64 16.93
C LYS A 135 0.56 -3.50 17.04
N GLU A 136 1.04 -2.27 17.15
CA GLU A 136 0.20 -1.08 17.26
C GLU A 136 -0.55 -0.83 15.95
N GLY A 137 -1.78 -0.33 16.04
CA GLY A 137 -2.53 0.15 14.88
C GLY A 137 -1.79 1.35 14.28
N GLY A 138 -1.71 1.43 12.95
CA GLY A 138 -1.05 2.53 12.27
C GLY A 138 -2.03 3.57 11.74
N SER A 139 -1.56 4.81 11.59
CA SER A 139 -2.23 5.83 10.80
C SER A 139 -2.32 5.40 9.33
N TYR A 140 -3.29 5.94 8.60
CA TYR A 140 -3.36 5.73 7.15
C TYR A 140 -2.18 6.39 6.46
N HIS A 141 -1.54 5.68 5.53
CA HIS A 141 -0.33 6.15 4.87
C HIS A 141 -0.19 5.54 3.47
N THR A 142 0.73 6.10 2.71
CA THR A 142 1.33 5.46 1.53
C THR A 142 2.76 5.04 1.87
N ASP A 143 3.26 4.01 1.22
CA ASP A 143 4.63 3.54 1.47
C ASP A 143 5.67 4.45 0.82
N SER A 144 6.78 4.67 1.52
CA SER A 144 7.96 5.45 1.08
C SER A 144 7.66 6.84 0.50
N PRO A 145 6.83 7.68 1.12
CA PRO A 145 6.48 9.01 0.59
C PRO A 145 7.68 9.95 0.51
N HIS A 146 8.77 9.64 1.20
CA HIS A 146 10.04 10.38 1.23
C HIS A 146 11.01 9.99 0.12
N TRP A 147 10.68 9.00 -0.73
CA TRP A 147 11.51 8.66 -1.88
C TRP A 147 11.19 9.56 -3.07
N THR A 148 12.22 9.85 -3.87
CA THR A 148 12.03 10.56 -5.17
C THR A 148 11.20 9.70 -6.12
N ASN A 149 11.51 8.41 -6.19
CA ASN A 149 10.76 7.42 -6.96
C ASN A 149 9.95 6.56 -6.00
N VAL A 150 8.77 7.05 -5.63
CA VAL A 150 7.81 6.32 -4.79
C VAL A 150 7.39 5.02 -5.51
N PRO A 151 7.30 3.88 -4.81
CA PRO A 151 6.78 2.66 -5.41
C PRO A 151 5.37 2.85 -5.99
N ASP A 152 5.13 2.30 -7.19
CA ASP A 152 3.81 2.41 -7.82
C ASP A 152 2.80 1.47 -7.15
N LEU A 153 3.22 0.24 -6.85
CA LEU A 153 2.38 -0.73 -6.15
C LEU A 153 3.03 -1.21 -4.85
N VAL A 154 2.18 -1.52 -3.90
CA VAL A 154 2.53 -2.32 -2.72
C VAL A 154 1.89 -3.69 -2.85
N GLY A 155 2.70 -4.74 -2.72
CA GLY A 155 2.24 -6.12 -2.61
C GLY A 155 2.33 -6.61 -1.17
N MET A 156 1.33 -7.39 -0.74
CA MET A 156 1.23 -7.99 0.59
C MET A 156 0.76 -9.44 0.47
N LEU A 157 1.51 -10.39 1.02
CA LEU A 157 1.08 -11.79 1.17
C LEU A 157 0.84 -12.08 2.66
N CYS A 158 -0.33 -12.57 3.01
CA CYS A 158 -0.63 -13.06 4.35
C CYS A 158 -0.12 -14.50 4.52
N ILE A 159 0.91 -14.72 5.32
CA ILE A 159 1.37 -16.06 5.70
C ILE A 159 0.58 -16.58 6.91
N ASN A 160 0.48 -15.76 7.95
CA ASN A 160 -0.30 -16.06 9.14
C ASN A 160 -1.10 -14.82 9.56
N GLN A 161 -2.35 -15.03 9.96
CA GLN A 161 -3.17 -13.99 10.56
C GLN A 161 -2.80 -13.80 12.04
N ALA A 162 -3.12 -12.64 12.61
CA ALA A 162 -3.09 -12.43 14.05
C ALA A 162 -4.17 -13.28 14.75
N LYS A 163 -4.01 -13.50 16.06
CA LYS A 163 -5.06 -14.14 16.90
C LYS A 163 -6.33 -13.29 16.94
N LYS A 164 -6.17 -11.95 17.00
CA LYS A 164 -7.27 -10.99 17.03
C LYS A 164 -6.82 -9.66 16.44
N GLY A 165 -7.66 -9.02 15.64
CA GLY A 165 -7.37 -7.74 14.99
C GLY A 165 -6.44 -7.89 13.79
N GLY A 166 -5.68 -6.85 13.46
CA GLY A 166 -4.81 -6.83 12.28
C GLY A 166 -5.57 -6.69 10.95
N THR A 167 -6.84 -6.29 11.00
CA THR A 167 -7.68 -6.01 9.84
C THR A 167 -7.03 -4.95 8.97
N SER A 168 -6.84 -5.26 7.69
CA SER A 168 -6.34 -4.32 6.70
C SER A 168 -7.40 -3.27 6.39
N LYS A 169 -6.96 -2.03 6.20
CA LYS A 169 -7.80 -0.88 5.92
C LYS A 169 -7.29 -0.15 4.71
N PHE A 170 -8.19 0.28 3.85
CA PHE A 170 -7.88 1.00 2.62
C PHE A 170 -8.79 2.22 2.48
N VAL A 171 -8.25 3.32 1.96
CA VAL A 171 -8.97 4.57 1.72
C VAL A 171 -8.56 5.14 0.38
N SER A 172 -9.53 5.60 -0.42
CA SER A 172 -9.25 6.25 -1.69
C SER A 172 -8.74 7.69 -1.47
N ALA A 173 -7.59 8.02 -2.05
CA ALA A 173 -7.06 9.39 -2.08
C ALA A 173 -8.00 10.35 -2.83
N TYR A 174 -8.72 9.86 -3.84
CA TYR A 174 -9.71 10.66 -4.57
C TYR A 174 -10.94 10.97 -3.72
N THR A 175 -11.38 10.06 -2.86
CA THR A 175 -12.45 10.32 -1.88
C THR A 175 -12.03 11.37 -0.88
N ILE A 176 -10.79 11.28 -0.36
CA ILE A 176 -10.23 12.30 0.53
C ILE A 176 -10.17 13.64 -0.17
N HIS A 177 -9.64 13.69 -1.39
CA HIS A 177 -9.54 14.92 -2.18
C HIS A 177 -10.90 15.58 -2.41
N ASN A 178 -11.92 14.82 -2.83
CA ASN A 178 -13.26 15.32 -3.04
C ASN A 178 -13.90 15.91 -1.77
N GLN A 179 -13.70 15.27 -0.62
CA GLN A 179 -14.20 15.77 0.65
C GLN A 179 -13.48 17.05 1.07
N LEU A 180 -12.16 17.09 0.96
CA LEU A 180 -11.37 18.30 1.21
C LEU A 180 -11.80 19.46 0.29
N LEU A 181 -12.03 19.19 -0.99
CA LEU A 181 -12.46 20.21 -1.95
C LEU A 181 -13.81 20.82 -1.58
N LYS A 182 -14.72 20.05 -0.98
CA LYS A 182 -16.03 20.52 -0.49
C LYS A 182 -15.95 21.23 0.85
N GLU A 183 -15.17 20.70 1.78
CA GLU A 183 -15.23 21.08 3.20
C GLU A 183 -14.09 22.01 3.64
N GLN A 184 -12.91 21.93 2.96
CA GLN A 184 -11.67 22.60 3.38
C GLN A 184 -10.80 23.01 2.19
N LYS A 185 -11.38 23.81 1.28
CA LYS A 185 -10.75 24.18 0.00
C LYS A 185 -9.36 24.84 0.15
N ASP A 186 -9.20 25.71 1.14
CA ASP A 186 -7.90 26.40 1.35
C ASP A 186 -6.87 25.46 2.00
N GLY A 187 -7.30 24.58 2.91
CA GLY A 187 -6.46 23.52 3.42
C GLY A 187 -6.03 22.54 2.30
N LEU A 188 -6.93 22.20 1.38
CA LEU A 188 -6.59 21.38 0.22
C LEU A 188 -5.55 22.05 -0.67
N LYS A 189 -5.64 23.36 -0.94
CA LYS A 189 -4.63 24.09 -1.72
C LYS A 189 -3.26 23.98 -1.07
N ALA A 190 -3.18 24.11 0.25
CA ALA A 190 -1.93 23.99 1.00
C ALA A 190 -1.32 22.57 0.86
N LEU A 191 -2.14 21.50 0.70
CA LEU A 191 -1.64 20.14 0.48
C LEU A 191 -1.00 19.91 -0.90
N TYR A 192 -1.16 20.85 -1.84
CA TYR A 192 -0.44 20.89 -3.12
C TYR A 192 0.89 21.67 -3.03
N GLU A 193 1.15 22.33 -1.90
CA GLU A 193 2.44 22.96 -1.61
C GLU A 193 3.44 21.90 -1.13
N LYS A 194 4.72 22.28 -1.04
CA LYS A 194 5.77 21.38 -0.58
C LYS A 194 5.77 21.22 0.92
N PHE A 195 5.95 19.98 1.36
CA PHE A 195 6.18 19.57 2.75
C PHE A 195 7.54 18.90 2.86
N TYR A 196 8.17 19.02 4.00
CA TYR A 196 9.39 18.27 4.30
C TYR A 196 9.03 16.90 4.88
N PHE A 197 9.56 15.83 4.28
CA PHE A 197 9.43 14.46 4.78
C PHE A 197 10.79 14.00 5.33
N ASP A 198 10.83 13.50 6.55
CA ASP A 198 12.02 12.85 7.13
C ASP A 198 12.36 11.59 6.34
N LYS A 199 13.61 11.47 5.88
CA LYS A 199 14.15 10.29 5.19
C LYS A 199 14.45 9.10 6.11
N ARG A 200 14.20 9.22 7.41
CA ARG A 200 14.33 8.14 8.39
C ARG A 200 15.69 7.43 8.40
N GLY A 201 16.76 8.20 8.17
CA GLY A 201 18.13 7.68 8.09
C GLY A 201 18.52 7.10 6.73
N GLU A 202 17.64 7.16 5.73
CA GLU A 202 17.92 6.70 4.36
C GLU A 202 18.58 7.79 3.51
N PHE A 203 19.74 8.25 3.95
CA PHE A 203 20.55 9.26 3.25
C PHE A 203 22.04 8.99 3.47
N LYS A 204 22.87 9.42 2.51
CA LYS A 204 24.33 9.37 2.58
C LYS A 204 24.88 10.58 3.32
N ASN A 205 26.15 10.49 3.77
CA ASN A 205 26.87 11.63 4.27
C ASN A 205 26.82 12.75 3.22
N ASN A 206 26.50 13.99 3.64
CA ASN A 206 26.32 15.18 2.80
C ASN A 206 24.99 15.27 2.02
N GLU A 207 24.07 14.32 2.15
CA GLU A 207 22.71 14.47 1.62
C GLU A 207 21.77 15.12 2.64
N SER A 208 20.73 15.79 2.15
CA SER A 208 19.67 16.31 3.01
C SER A 208 18.97 15.16 3.76
N LYS A 209 18.71 15.35 5.06
CA LYS A 209 17.94 14.42 5.90
C LYS A 209 16.45 14.38 5.54
N THR A 210 16.00 15.32 4.72
CA THR A 210 14.60 15.42 4.29
C THR A 210 14.50 15.50 2.78
N VAL A 211 13.29 15.22 2.27
CA VAL A 211 12.88 15.54 0.89
C VAL A 211 11.73 16.53 0.97
N SER A 212 11.64 17.41 -0.04
CA SER A 212 10.60 18.45 -0.11
C SER A 212 9.67 18.18 -1.29
N GLU A 213 8.45 17.69 -1.00
CA GLU A 213 7.46 17.25 -1.99
C GLU A 213 6.04 17.59 -1.56
N PRO A 214 5.10 17.82 -2.50
CA PRO A 214 3.69 18.00 -2.17
C PRO A 214 3.02 16.68 -1.78
N ILE A 215 1.92 16.78 -1.01
CA ILE A 215 1.08 15.62 -0.66
C ILE A 215 0.22 15.21 -1.86
N PHE A 216 -0.41 16.18 -2.54
CA PHE A 216 -1.15 15.95 -3.77
C PHE A 216 -0.40 16.52 -4.98
N VAL A 217 -0.40 15.76 -6.06
CA VAL A 217 0.07 16.20 -7.39
C VAL A 217 -1.01 15.84 -8.40
N PHE A 218 -1.51 16.82 -9.17
CA PHE A 218 -2.40 16.56 -10.30
C PHE A 218 -1.67 16.88 -11.59
N LYS A 219 -1.41 15.84 -12.38
CA LYS A 219 -0.68 15.94 -13.64
C LYS A 219 -1.22 14.89 -14.62
N ASP A 220 -1.31 15.23 -15.89
CA ASP A 220 -1.74 14.33 -16.97
C ASP A 220 -3.08 13.61 -16.65
N ASN A 221 -4.05 14.37 -16.11
CA ASN A 221 -5.37 13.93 -15.64
C ASN A 221 -5.32 12.83 -14.56
N LYS A 222 -4.20 12.70 -13.85
CA LYS A 222 -4.04 11.76 -12.73
C LYS A 222 -3.71 12.52 -11.45
N LEU A 223 -4.37 12.12 -10.37
CA LEU A 223 -4.04 12.56 -9.01
C LEU A 223 -3.07 11.54 -8.42
N SER A 224 -1.89 12.00 -8.01
CA SER A 224 -0.94 11.24 -7.21
C SER A 224 -0.95 11.77 -5.78
N PHE A 225 -0.73 10.87 -4.85
CA PHE A 225 -0.81 11.16 -3.42
C PHE A 225 0.34 10.47 -2.68
N ARG A 226 0.96 11.19 -1.71
CA ARG A 226 1.95 10.64 -0.78
C ARG A 226 1.70 11.17 0.62
N PHE A 227 1.70 10.30 1.63
CA PHE A 227 1.36 10.72 2.98
C PHE A 227 1.86 9.75 4.05
N ILE A 228 2.60 10.24 5.02
CA ILE A 228 2.81 9.69 6.36
C ILE A 228 2.94 10.90 7.29
N ILE A 229 1.98 11.10 8.18
CA ILE A 229 1.95 12.27 9.06
C ILE A 229 3.21 12.40 9.92
N ASP A 230 3.69 11.29 10.51
CA ASP A 230 4.87 11.28 11.38
C ASP A 230 6.14 11.72 10.63
N TYR A 231 6.25 11.38 9.32
CA TYR A 231 7.41 11.77 8.50
C TYR A 231 7.37 13.24 8.11
N ILE A 232 6.16 13.80 7.96
CA ILE A 232 5.96 15.23 7.70
C ILE A 232 6.31 16.03 8.94
N VAL A 233 5.76 15.67 10.11
CA VAL A 233 6.06 16.37 11.37
C VAL A 233 7.56 16.36 11.66
N ALA A 234 8.19 15.19 11.65
CA ALA A 234 9.63 15.06 11.87
C ALA A 234 10.46 15.81 10.81
N GLY A 235 10.02 15.81 9.54
CA GLY A 235 10.72 16.51 8.45
C GLY A 235 10.73 18.02 8.65
N HIS A 236 9.61 18.60 9.09
CA HIS A 236 9.51 20.03 9.40
C HIS A 236 10.32 20.41 10.65
N GLU A 237 10.37 19.54 11.66
CA GLU A 237 11.24 19.71 12.84
C GLU A 237 12.73 19.70 12.45
N ILE A 238 13.18 18.73 11.64
CA ILE A 238 14.57 18.62 11.15
C ILE A 238 15.00 19.88 10.38
N GLN A 239 14.08 20.47 9.61
CA GLN A 239 14.35 21.68 8.82
C GLN A 239 14.18 22.97 9.60
N ASN A 240 13.70 22.89 10.86
CA ASN A 240 13.32 24.08 11.64
C ASN A 240 12.39 25.02 10.86
N ALA A 241 11.47 24.46 10.10
CA ALA A 241 10.51 25.13 9.21
C ALA A 241 9.08 24.76 9.65
N PRO A 242 8.45 25.56 10.54
CA PRO A 242 7.12 25.25 11.05
C PRO A 242 6.08 25.22 9.91
N LEU A 243 5.06 24.37 10.07
CA LEU A 243 3.92 24.34 9.17
C LEU A 243 3.16 25.69 9.23
N SER A 244 2.68 26.14 8.08
CA SER A 244 1.74 27.25 8.04
C SER A 244 0.38 26.83 8.62
N LYS A 245 -0.42 27.78 9.06
CA LYS A 245 -1.77 27.52 9.58
C LYS A 245 -2.66 26.76 8.59
N LEU A 246 -2.54 27.03 7.29
CA LEU A 246 -3.28 26.34 6.25
C LEU A 246 -2.77 24.93 6.04
N GLN A 247 -1.46 24.69 6.10
CA GLN A 247 -0.88 23.35 6.04
C GLN A 247 -1.32 22.49 7.24
N GLU A 248 -1.30 23.03 8.46
CA GLU A 248 -1.82 22.35 9.64
C GLU A 248 -3.30 21.99 9.48
N THR A 249 -4.13 22.93 9.04
CA THR A 249 -5.56 22.72 8.82
C THR A 249 -5.80 21.65 7.75
N GLY A 250 -5.04 21.68 6.65
CA GLY A 250 -5.09 20.67 5.59
C GLY A 250 -4.75 19.27 6.09
N LEU A 251 -3.65 19.15 6.85
CA LEU A 251 -3.21 17.87 7.42
C LEU A 251 -4.21 17.30 8.43
N GLN A 252 -4.74 18.14 9.32
CA GLN A 252 -5.76 17.74 10.30
C GLN A 252 -7.03 17.24 9.61
N SER A 253 -7.50 17.97 8.59
CA SER A 253 -8.70 17.60 7.83
C SER A 253 -8.48 16.31 7.03
N LEU A 254 -7.32 16.15 6.38
CA LEU A 254 -6.93 14.94 5.67
C LEU A 254 -6.94 13.72 6.62
N THR A 255 -6.29 13.84 7.77
CA THR A 255 -6.25 12.78 8.79
C THR A 255 -7.67 12.41 9.25
N LYS A 256 -8.47 13.41 9.61
CA LYS A 256 -9.87 13.21 10.03
C LYS A 256 -10.70 12.49 8.98
N ILE A 257 -10.57 12.88 7.70
CA ILE A 257 -11.30 12.26 6.59
C ILE A 257 -10.82 10.83 6.36
N SER A 258 -9.51 10.57 6.41
CA SER A 258 -8.96 9.23 6.23
C SER A 258 -9.33 8.26 7.37
N GLU A 259 -9.54 8.77 8.58
CA GLU A 259 -9.96 7.98 9.75
C GLU A 259 -11.48 7.79 9.84
N ASN A 260 -12.26 8.51 9.05
CA ASN A 260 -13.71 8.38 9.04
C ASN A 260 -14.11 6.97 8.57
N LYS A 261 -14.74 6.20 9.45
CA LYS A 261 -15.18 4.81 9.20
C LYS A 261 -16.05 4.66 7.94
N ASN A 262 -16.73 5.73 7.50
CA ASN A 262 -17.53 5.70 6.28
C ASN A 262 -16.66 5.71 5.01
N ASN A 263 -15.44 6.20 5.08
CA ASN A 263 -14.51 6.25 3.95
C ASN A 263 -13.61 5.00 3.86
N VAL A 264 -13.63 4.14 4.89
CA VAL A 264 -12.67 3.05 5.05
C VAL A 264 -13.24 1.72 4.58
N LEU A 265 -12.62 1.13 3.55
CA LEU A 265 -12.77 -0.28 3.24
C LEU A 265 -11.94 -1.10 4.24
N SER A 266 -12.59 -1.98 5.00
CA SER A 266 -11.92 -2.93 5.89
C SER A 266 -11.96 -4.32 5.29
N TYR A 267 -10.83 -5.03 5.31
CA TYR A 267 -10.73 -6.39 4.77
C TYR A 267 -9.78 -7.25 5.62
N ASP A 268 -10.26 -8.41 6.05
CA ASP A 268 -9.46 -9.37 6.80
C ASP A 268 -8.77 -10.34 5.84
N LEU A 269 -7.53 -10.02 5.48
CA LEU A 269 -6.69 -10.90 4.67
C LEU A 269 -6.49 -12.23 5.39
N LYS A 270 -6.88 -13.33 4.74
CA LYS A 270 -6.72 -14.70 5.22
C LYS A 270 -5.35 -15.23 4.85
N ALA A 271 -4.94 -16.34 5.48
CA ALA A 271 -3.72 -17.03 5.08
C ALA A 271 -3.74 -17.33 3.57
N SER A 272 -2.63 -17.07 2.91
CA SER A 272 -2.42 -17.18 1.47
C SER A 272 -3.09 -16.11 0.60
N ASP A 273 -3.89 -15.19 1.17
CA ASP A 273 -4.37 -14.02 0.41
C ASP A 273 -3.19 -13.14 0.00
N MET A 274 -3.24 -12.66 -1.25
CA MET A 274 -2.28 -11.70 -1.78
C MET A 274 -3.01 -10.41 -2.14
N ALA A 275 -2.59 -9.28 -1.57
CA ALA A 275 -3.16 -7.97 -1.87
C ALA A 275 -2.14 -7.11 -2.62
N PHE A 276 -2.56 -6.47 -3.71
CA PHE A 276 -1.77 -5.52 -4.48
C PHE A 276 -2.56 -4.23 -4.63
N PHE A 277 -1.96 -3.08 -4.33
CA PHE A 277 -2.67 -1.82 -4.42
C PHE A 277 -1.79 -0.68 -4.92
N ASP A 278 -2.43 0.26 -5.60
CA ASP A 278 -1.82 1.47 -6.16
C ASP A 278 -1.43 2.43 -5.02
N ASN A 279 -0.14 2.56 -4.80
CA ASN A 279 0.43 3.35 -3.71
C ASN A 279 0.27 4.86 -3.90
N HIS A 280 -0.11 5.31 -5.10
CA HIS A 280 -0.40 6.72 -5.40
C HIS A 280 -1.86 7.09 -5.20
N ARG A 281 -2.76 6.10 -5.06
CA ARG A 281 -4.22 6.32 -4.98
C ARG A 281 -4.88 5.71 -3.75
N VAL A 282 -4.23 4.75 -3.11
CA VAL A 282 -4.80 4.00 -1.99
C VAL A 282 -3.94 4.17 -0.75
N LEU A 283 -4.48 4.89 0.23
CA LEU A 283 -3.92 4.89 1.58
C LEU A 283 -4.27 3.56 2.23
N HIS A 284 -3.33 3.06 3.00
CA HIS A 284 -3.54 1.82 3.73
C HIS A 284 -3.11 1.92 5.18
N GLY A 285 -3.58 0.98 5.97
CA GLY A 285 -3.26 0.85 7.38
C GLY A 285 -3.79 -0.47 7.91
N ARG A 286 -3.69 -0.69 9.20
CA ARG A 286 -4.27 -1.84 9.86
C ARG A 286 -4.71 -1.50 11.28
N THR A 287 -5.62 -2.30 11.82
CA THR A 287 -5.96 -2.22 13.24
C THR A 287 -4.83 -2.79 14.10
N LYS A 288 -4.78 -2.37 15.38
CA LYS A 288 -3.99 -3.05 16.40
C LYS A 288 -4.34 -4.54 16.42
N PHE A 289 -3.37 -5.38 16.78
CA PHE A 289 -3.59 -6.82 16.85
C PHE A 289 -2.97 -7.45 18.10
N GLU A 290 -3.46 -8.65 18.41
CA GLU A 290 -2.92 -9.54 19.41
C GLU A 290 -2.41 -10.80 18.71
N ASP A 291 -1.21 -11.24 19.06
CA ASP A 291 -0.61 -12.44 18.51
C ASP A 291 -0.86 -13.69 19.37
N TYR A 292 -0.61 -14.83 18.76
CA TYR A 292 -0.50 -16.08 19.47
C TYR A 292 0.81 -16.12 20.29
N GLU A 293 0.84 -16.93 21.35
CA GLU A 293 2.06 -17.20 22.10
C GLU A 293 3.05 -18.04 21.29
N ASP A 294 2.52 -18.97 20.49
CA ASP A 294 3.28 -19.84 19.59
C ASP A 294 3.91 -18.99 18.46
N GLU A 295 5.23 -18.92 18.42
CA GLU A 295 5.99 -18.15 17.41
C GLU A 295 5.64 -18.55 15.98
N ASN A 296 5.34 -19.82 15.70
CA ASN A 296 5.00 -20.31 14.37
C ASN A 296 3.60 -19.86 13.90
N LYS A 297 2.75 -19.43 14.83
CA LYS A 297 1.39 -18.93 14.55
C LYS A 297 1.29 -17.42 14.59
N LYS A 298 2.34 -16.72 15.03
CA LYS A 298 2.35 -15.26 15.07
C LYS A 298 2.05 -14.68 13.69
N ARG A 299 1.42 -13.52 13.70
CA ARG A 299 1.11 -12.77 12.49
C ARG A 299 2.37 -12.54 11.65
N LEU A 300 2.31 -12.96 10.40
CA LEU A 300 3.39 -12.78 9.44
C LEU A 300 2.81 -12.42 8.07
N PHE A 301 3.26 -11.29 7.55
CA PHE A 301 3.03 -10.89 6.15
C PHE A 301 4.37 -10.70 5.46
N LEU A 302 4.38 -10.90 4.15
CA LEU A 302 5.47 -10.48 3.28
C LEU A 302 5.03 -9.23 2.52
N ARG A 303 5.93 -8.25 2.37
CA ARG A 303 5.69 -7.03 1.61
C ARG A 303 6.70 -6.90 0.48
N THR A 304 6.22 -6.45 -0.67
CA THR A 304 7.04 -5.98 -1.79
C THR A 304 6.65 -4.57 -2.19
N TRP A 305 7.59 -3.85 -2.80
CA TRP A 305 7.36 -2.60 -3.50
C TRP A 305 7.68 -2.82 -4.98
N ILE A 306 6.79 -2.39 -5.86
CA ILE A 306 6.84 -2.69 -7.27
C ILE A 306 6.78 -1.38 -8.06
N LYS A 307 7.66 -1.26 -9.05
CA LYS A 307 7.62 -0.22 -10.08
C LYS A 307 6.90 -0.79 -11.30
N LEU A 308 5.89 -0.09 -11.78
CA LEU A 308 5.23 -0.40 -13.05
C LEU A 308 6.17 -0.05 -14.22
N GLU A 309 6.15 -0.89 -15.24
CA GLU A 309 6.84 -0.66 -16.52
C GLU A 309 5.93 0.03 -17.53
#